data_f928506cf8c6f1c7497ae1d1e713aa21
#
_entry.id   f928506cf8c6f1c7497ae1d1e713aa21
#
_cell.length_a   1.000
_cell.length_b   1.000
_cell.length_c   1.000
_cell.angle_alpha   90.00
_cell.angle_beta   90.00
_cell.angle_gamma   90.00
#
_symmetry.space_group_name_H-M   'P 1'
#
loop_
_entity.id
_entity.type
_entity.pdbx_description
1 polymer ?
#
loop_
_entity_poly.entity_id
_entity_poly.type
_entity_poly.pdbx_seq_one_letter_code
_entity_poly.pdbx_strand_id
1 'polypeptide(L)'
;SECLVGSEMCIRDRFITILGTGGTVLLGTMAAYPLAKYEFPGSKVMSNIIVYALMFNSTVTAIPNYIIMSKAGLVNTYWAVILPVIGSTLGLYLMKNFIVQIPTSLIEAAKIDGAAEFRVFWTVIIPLCKPAWITLCILSFQTLWGATGGNFIYSENLKPISYALSQVVGGGIARTGVASAVSLIMMIVPVTVFVISQSNVIETMASSGMKD
;
A
#
# COMPACT_ATOMS: atom_id res chain seq x y z
N SER A 1 3.80 14.62 30.43
CA SER A 1 3.24 13.34 29.92
C SER A 1 2.72 13.44 28.48
N GLU A 2 2.20 14.59 28.04
CA GLU A 2 1.66 14.77 26.66
C GLU A 2 2.73 14.64 25.55
N CYS A 3 3.96 15.05 25.82
CA CYS A 3 5.06 14.97 24.87
C CYS A 3 5.51 13.51 24.61
N LEU A 4 5.39 12.64 25.60
CA LEU A 4 5.69 11.21 25.52
C LEU A 4 4.61 10.47 24.72
N VAL A 5 3.35 10.79 24.91
CA VAL A 5 2.22 10.21 24.16
C VAL A 5 2.34 10.54 22.68
N GLY A 6 2.69 11.79 22.33
CA GLY A 6 2.91 12.19 20.94
C GLY A 6 4.07 11.43 20.27
N SER A 7 5.17 11.17 20.99
CA SER A 7 6.31 10.42 20.43
C SER A 7 5.98 8.94 20.21
N GLU A 8 5.25 8.32 21.10
CA GLU A 8 4.80 6.93 20.94
C GLU A 8 3.82 6.76 19.79
N MET A 9 2.89 7.70 19.59
CA MET A 9 2.00 7.71 18.43
C MET A 9 2.77 7.81 17.12
N CYS A 10 3.76 8.70 17.03
CA CYS A 10 4.61 8.82 15.84
C CYS A 10 5.41 7.56 15.53
N ILE A 11 5.93 6.86 16.53
CA ILE A 11 6.69 5.61 16.35
C ILE A 11 5.76 4.52 15.83
N ARG A 12 4.55 4.42 16.36
CA ARG A 12 3.54 3.44 15.95
C ARG A 12 3.09 3.67 14.50
N ASP A 13 2.82 4.91 14.14
CA ASP A 13 2.42 5.24 12.77
C ASP A 13 3.52 4.88 11.77
N ARG A 14 4.78 5.12 12.11
CA ARG A 14 5.92 4.68 11.31
C ARG A 14 5.96 3.16 11.18
N PHE A 15 5.75 2.42 12.27
CA PHE A 15 5.75 0.96 12.25
C PHE A 15 4.61 0.41 11.36
N ILE A 16 3.38 0.90 11.54
CA ILE A 16 2.20 0.51 10.73
C ILE A 16 2.45 0.81 9.26
N THR A 17 2.98 2.00 8.97
CA THR A 17 3.19 2.47 7.60
C THR A 17 4.30 1.68 6.91
N ILE A 18 5.44 1.45 7.57
CA ILE A 18 6.57 0.70 6.98
C ILE A 18 6.18 -0.75 6.76
N LEU A 19 5.60 -1.40 7.78
CA LEU A 19 5.22 -2.81 7.69
C LEU A 19 4.09 -3.02 6.68
N GLY A 20 3.09 -2.16 6.68
CA GLY A 20 1.96 -2.23 5.75
C GLY A 20 2.38 -1.94 4.32
N THR A 21 3.18 -0.91 4.07
CA THR A 21 3.68 -0.58 2.72
C THR A 21 4.60 -1.68 2.21
N GLY A 22 5.57 -2.12 3.02
CA GLY A 22 6.48 -3.20 2.65
C GLY A 22 5.74 -4.51 2.37
N GLY A 23 4.78 -4.86 3.22
CA GLY A 23 3.92 -6.03 3.01
C GLY A 23 3.09 -5.96 1.72
N THR A 24 2.49 -4.80 1.44
CA THR A 24 1.71 -4.59 0.21
C THR A 24 2.56 -4.75 -1.05
N VAL A 25 3.75 -4.14 -1.07
CA VAL A 25 4.65 -4.22 -2.21
C VAL A 25 5.14 -5.66 -2.41
N LEU A 26 5.60 -6.30 -1.35
CA LEU A 26 6.18 -7.64 -1.42
C LEU A 26 5.13 -8.68 -1.81
N LEU A 27 4.03 -8.76 -1.08
CA LEU A 27 2.98 -9.75 -1.34
C LEU A 27 2.23 -9.43 -2.64
N GLY A 28 1.99 -8.15 -2.94
CA GLY A 28 1.37 -7.73 -4.19
C GLY A 28 2.21 -8.12 -5.41
N THR A 29 3.53 -7.93 -5.36
CA THR A 29 4.44 -8.31 -6.45
C THR A 29 4.56 -9.84 -6.58
N MET A 30 4.70 -10.55 -5.43
CA MET A 30 4.76 -12.01 -5.43
C MET A 30 3.49 -12.66 -5.99
N ALA A 31 2.32 -12.11 -5.68
CA ALA A 31 1.05 -12.60 -6.21
C ALA A 31 0.83 -12.20 -7.68
N ALA A 32 1.29 -11.02 -8.09
CA ALA A 32 1.15 -10.52 -9.45
C ALA A 32 2.00 -11.31 -10.45
N TYR A 33 3.18 -11.79 -10.05
CA TYR A 33 4.11 -12.49 -10.94
C TYR A 33 3.50 -13.76 -11.57
N PRO A 34 2.99 -14.73 -10.81
CA PRO A 34 2.36 -15.90 -11.40
C PRO A 34 1.11 -15.57 -12.22
N LEU A 35 0.31 -14.59 -11.79
CA LEU A 35 -0.87 -14.17 -12.55
C LEU A 35 -0.53 -13.50 -13.90
N ALA A 36 0.66 -12.91 -14.02
CA ALA A 36 1.09 -12.21 -15.22
C ALA A 36 1.82 -13.11 -16.21
N LYS A 37 2.57 -14.11 -15.73
CA LYS A 37 3.51 -14.89 -16.56
C LYS A 37 3.12 -16.36 -16.72
N TYR A 38 2.24 -16.89 -15.88
CA TYR A 38 1.83 -18.29 -15.94
C TYR A 38 0.37 -18.44 -16.32
N GLU A 39 0.12 -19.26 -17.33
CA GLU A 39 -1.23 -19.69 -17.68
C GLU A 39 -1.56 -20.97 -16.89
N PHE A 40 -2.26 -20.82 -15.78
CA PHE A 40 -2.80 -21.93 -15.01
C PHE A 40 -4.35 -21.94 -15.07
N PRO A 41 -4.98 -23.10 -14.87
CA PRO A 41 -6.44 -23.17 -14.90
C PRO A 41 -7.01 -22.26 -13.81
N GLY A 42 -7.82 -21.25 -14.23
CA GLY A 42 -8.39 -20.23 -13.33
C GLY A 42 -7.68 -18.85 -13.34
N SER A 43 -6.52 -18.69 -13.96
CA SER A 43 -5.80 -17.41 -14.00
C SER A 43 -6.64 -16.28 -14.62
N LYS A 44 -7.42 -16.58 -15.66
CA LYS A 44 -8.35 -15.62 -16.30
C LYS A 44 -9.48 -15.22 -15.36
N VAL A 45 -10.04 -16.18 -14.63
CA VAL A 45 -11.11 -15.93 -13.65
C VAL A 45 -10.58 -15.05 -12.52
N MET A 46 -9.43 -15.37 -11.94
CA MET A 46 -8.79 -14.56 -10.90
C MET A 46 -8.50 -13.14 -11.40
N SER A 47 -8.01 -12.99 -12.61
CA SER A 47 -7.76 -11.69 -13.22
C SER A 47 -9.02 -10.85 -13.37
N ASN A 48 -10.13 -11.47 -13.79
CA ASN A 48 -11.41 -10.80 -13.89
C ASN A 48 -11.98 -10.42 -12.51
N ILE A 49 -11.84 -11.29 -11.51
CA ILE A 49 -12.24 -10.99 -10.14
C ILE A 49 -11.49 -9.76 -9.61
N ILE A 50 -10.19 -9.65 -9.88
CA ILE A 50 -9.39 -8.48 -9.49
C ILE A 50 -9.96 -7.20 -10.13
N VAL A 51 -10.28 -7.23 -11.42
CA VAL A 51 -10.88 -6.08 -12.12
C VAL A 51 -12.24 -5.72 -11.55
N TYR A 52 -13.11 -6.70 -11.32
CA TYR A 52 -14.41 -6.45 -10.70
C TYR A 52 -14.26 -5.91 -9.26
N ALA A 53 -13.31 -6.43 -8.49
CA ALA A 53 -13.06 -5.96 -7.13
C ALA A 53 -12.62 -4.49 -7.07
N LEU A 54 -11.96 -3.97 -8.11
CA LEU A 54 -11.62 -2.54 -8.22
C LEU A 54 -12.85 -1.62 -8.38
N MET A 55 -13.97 -2.16 -8.85
CA MET A 55 -15.21 -1.39 -8.99
C MET A 55 -15.94 -1.20 -7.66
N PHE A 56 -15.62 -1.99 -6.65
CA PHE A 56 -16.23 -1.86 -5.32
C PHE A 56 -15.55 -0.74 -4.53
N ASN A 57 -16.37 0.19 -4.08
CA ASN A 57 -15.91 1.27 -3.19
C ASN A 57 -15.59 0.68 -1.79
N SER A 58 -14.58 1.25 -1.15
CA SER A 58 -14.19 0.92 0.23
C SER A 58 -15.33 1.05 1.24
N THR A 59 -16.28 1.95 1.00
CA THR A 59 -17.47 2.13 1.85
C THR A 59 -18.38 0.89 1.84
N VAL A 60 -18.55 0.24 0.68
CA VAL A 60 -19.38 -0.98 0.55
C VAL A 60 -18.69 -2.17 1.22
N THR A 61 -17.38 -2.24 1.12
CA THR A 61 -16.58 -3.34 1.70
C THR A 61 -16.29 -3.15 3.19
N ALA A 62 -16.61 -1.98 3.78
CA ALA A 62 -16.32 -1.68 5.18
C ALA A 62 -17.01 -2.66 6.15
N ILE A 63 -18.29 -2.97 5.93
CA ILE A 63 -19.07 -3.89 6.79
C ILE A 63 -18.53 -5.33 6.70
N PRO A 64 -18.39 -5.96 5.52
CA PRO A 64 -17.78 -7.28 5.40
C PRO A 64 -16.37 -7.35 6.02
N ASN A 65 -15.57 -6.32 5.81
CA ASN A 65 -14.21 -6.24 6.34
C ASN A 65 -14.22 -6.26 7.89
N TYR A 66 -15.11 -5.47 8.49
CA TYR A 66 -15.29 -5.46 9.94
C TYR A 66 -15.69 -6.85 10.48
N ILE A 67 -16.63 -7.52 9.82
CA ILE A 67 -17.09 -8.86 10.24
C ILE A 67 -15.94 -9.88 10.18
N ILE A 68 -15.13 -9.84 9.12
CA ILE A 68 -13.99 -10.73 8.95
C ILE A 68 -12.96 -10.47 10.05
N MET A 69 -12.59 -9.20 10.29
CA MET A 69 -11.62 -8.83 11.32
C MET A 69 -12.11 -9.17 12.73
N SER A 70 -13.41 -9.01 12.98
CA SER A 70 -14.04 -9.37 14.25
C SER A 70 -14.01 -10.88 14.49
N LYS A 71 -14.36 -11.69 13.48
CA LYS A 71 -14.29 -13.15 13.58
C LYS A 71 -12.86 -13.67 13.73
N ALA A 72 -11.89 -12.99 13.12
CA ALA A 72 -10.48 -13.31 13.26
C ALA A 72 -9.87 -12.85 14.60
N GLY A 73 -10.62 -12.13 15.46
CA GLY A 73 -10.13 -11.63 16.73
C GLY A 73 -9.08 -10.51 16.61
N LEU A 74 -9.00 -9.87 15.43
CA LEU A 74 -8.01 -8.85 15.12
C LEU A 74 -8.48 -7.41 15.41
N VAL A 75 -9.73 -7.24 15.81
CA VAL A 75 -10.28 -5.94 16.22
C VAL A 75 -9.47 -5.41 17.41
N ASN A 76 -9.23 -4.10 17.42
CA ASN A 76 -8.40 -3.42 18.41
C ASN A 76 -6.92 -3.85 18.40
N THR A 77 -6.40 -4.19 17.21
CA THR A 77 -4.97 -4.46 16.97
C THR A 77 -4.48 -3.67 15.76
N TYR A 78 -3.16 -3.48 15.65
CA TYR A 78 -2.55 -2.85 14.46
C TYR A 78 -2.82 -3.64 13.18
N TRP A 79 -2.96 -4.96 13.28
CA TRP A 79 -3.23 -5.84 12.16
C TRP A 79 -4.57 -5.54 11.47
N ALA A 80 -5.56 -5.02 12.21
CA ALA A 80 -6.83 -4.62 11.62
C ALA A 80 -6.70 -3.45 10.61
N VAL A 81 -5.65 -2.63 10.75
CA VAL A 81 -5.35 -1.55 9.81
C VAL A 81 -4.40 -2.03 8.70
N ILE A 82 -3.41 -2.85 9.05
CA ILE A 82 -2.36 -3.30 8.13
C ILE A 82 -2.89 -4.32 7.12
N LEU A 83 -3.63 -5.34 7.54
CA LEU A 83 -4.05 -6.44 6.68
C LEU A 83 -4.93 -6.02 5.49
N PRO A 84 -5.94 -5.13 5.66
CA PRO A 84 -6.73 -4.67 4.52
C PRO A 84 -5.90 -3.93 3.47
N VAL A 85 -4.86 -3.21 3.88
CA VAL A 85 -3.97 -2.49 2.95
C VAL A 85 -3.03 -3.43 2.23
N ILE A 86 -2.49 -4.44 2.91
CA ILE A 86 -1.66 -5.50 2.30
C ILE A 86 -2.45 -6.22 1.21
N GLY A 87 -3.74 -6.48 1.42
CA GLY A 87 -4.66 -7.07 0.44
C GLY A 87 -5.14 -6.13 -0.66
N SER A 88 -4.43 -5.04 -0.92
CA SER A 88 -4.82 -4.03 -1.90
C SER A 88 -4.98 -4.60 -3.31
N THR A 89 -6.22 -4.61 -3.79
CA THR A 89 -6.56 -5.04 -5.16
C THR A 89 -5.92 -4.13 -6.21
N LEU A 90 -5.86 -2.81 -5.94
CA LEU A 90 -5.22 -1.84 -6.81
C LEU A 90 -3.72 -2.13 -6.95
N GLY A 91 -3.05 -2.45 -5.84
CA GLY A 91 -1.64 -2.82 -5.84
C GLY A 91 -1.35 -4.04 -6.68
N LEU A 92 -2.14 -5.10 -6.50
CA LEU A 92 -2.03 -6.33 -7.28
C LEU A 92 -2.28 -6.08 -8.78
N TYR A 93 -3.30 -5.32 -9.13
CA TYR A 93 -3.62 -4.96 -10.51
C TYR A 93 -2.50 -4.16 -11.18
N LEU A 94 -1.98 -3.15 -10.50
CA LEU A 94 -0.89 -2.31 -10.99
C LEU A 94 0.37 -3.14 -11.24
N MET A 95 0.79 -3.95 -10.28
CA MET A 95 1.96 -4.82 -10.42
C MET A 95 1.79 -5.84 -11.52
N LYS A 96 0.61 -6.47 -11.63
CA LYS A 96 0.31 -7.42 -12.71
C LYS A 96 0.47 -6.77 -14.09
N ASN A 97 -0.11 -5.58 -14.31
CA ASN A 97 -0.05 -4.92 -15.61
C ASN A 97 1.39 -4.53 -16.00
N PHE A 98 2.22 -4.15 -15.04
CA PHE A 98 3.64 -3.90 -15.31
C PHE A 98 4.41 -5.18 -15.64
N ILE A 99 4.19 -6.24 -14.89
CA ILE A 99 4.88 -7.53 -15.12
C ILE A 99 4.48 -8.13 -16.47
N VAL A 100 3.23 -7.95 -16.92
CA VAL A 100 2.79 -8.40 -18.25
C VAL A 100 3.63 -7.79 -19.38
N GLN A 101 4.05 -6.52 -19.24
CA GLN A 101 4.84 -5.81 -20.26
C GLN A 101 6.29 -6.29 -20.36
N ILE A 102 6.81 -6.99 -19.36
CA ILE A 102 8.17 -7.54 -19.40
C ILE A 102 8.23 -8.67 -20.43
N PRO A 103 9.17 -8.65 -21.40
CA PRO A 103 9.30 -9.73 -22.39
C PRO A 103 9.61 -11.08 -21.72
N THR A 104 8.91 -12.14 -22.15
CA THR A 104 9.13 -13.50 -21.62
C THR A 104 10.53 -14.04 -21.95
N SER A 105 11.13 -13.56 -23.04
CA SER A 105 12.50 -13.92 -23.44
C SER A 105 13.55 -13.63 -22.35
N LEU A 106 13.36 -12.58 -21.54
CA LEU A 106 14.27 -12.29 -20.42
C LEU A 106 14.18 -13.33 -19.31
N ILE A 107 12.97 -13.83 -19.07
CA ILE A 107 12.72 -14.88 -18.07
C ILE A 107 13.28 -16.21 -18.57
N GLU A 108 13.08 -16.52 -19.85
CA GLU A 108 13.58 -17.73 -20.49
C GLU A 108 15.12 -17.74 -20.53
N ALA A 109 15.76 -16.63 -20.88
CA ALA A 109 17.21 -16.49 -20.84
C ALA A 109 17.77 -16.78 -19.43
N ALA A 110 17.18 -16.18 -18.40
CA ALA A 110 17.60 -16.44 -17.02
C ALA A 110 17.40 -17.90 -16.59
N LYS A 111 16.38 -18.59 -17.12
CA LYS A 111 16.16 -20.02 -16.89
C LYS A 111 17.19 -20.91 -17.62
N ILE A 112 17.58 -20.53 -18.82
CA ILE A 112 18.65 -21.21 -19.57
C ILE A 112 19.98 -21.10 -18.81
N ASP A 113 20.22 -19.95 -18.17
CA ASP A 113 21.37 -19.73 -17.29
C ASP A 113 21.27 -20.49 -15.93
N GLY A 114 20.25 -21.32 -15.76
CA GLY A 114 20.08 -22.17 -14.58
C GLY A 114 19.48 -21.44 -13.36
N ALA A 115 18.90 -20.24 -13.53
CA ALA A 115 18.27 -19.54 -12.42
C ALA A 115 16.94 -20.20 -12.01
N ALA A 116 16.80 -20.52 -10.72
CA ALA A 116 15.53 -20.95 -10.15
C ALA A 116 14.50 -19.82 -10.19
N GLU A 117 13.20 -20.15 -10.22
CA GLU A 117 12.08 -19.18 -10.29
C GLU A 117 12.20 -18.05 -9.26
N PHE A 118 12.57 -18.38 -8.03
CA PHE A 118 12.75 -17.40 -6.98
C PHE A 118 13.92 -16.43 -7.27
N ARG A 119 14.98 -16.92 -7.89
CA ARG A 119 16.09 -16.08 -8.34
C ARG A 119 15.67 -15.17 -9.48
N VAL A 120 14.94 -15.69 -10.47
CA VAL A 120 14.39 -14.88 -11.58
C VAL A 120 13.51 -13.75 -11.04
N PHE A 121 12.66 -14.05 -10.07
CA PHE A 121 11.80 -13.05 -9.44
C PHE A 121 12.63 -11.90 -8.82
N TRP A 122 13.64 -12.19 -8.01
CA TRP A 122 14.42 -11.17 -7.31
C TRP A 122 15.42 -10.44 -8.20
N THR A 123 16.06 -11.13 -9.16
CA THR A 123 17.13 -10.55 -9.98
C THR A 123 16.65 -9.91 -11.28
N VAL A 124 15.52 -10.38 -11.81
CA VAL A 124 14.98 -9.88 -13.09
C VAL A 124 13.72 -9.08 -12.89
N ILE A 125 12.69 -9.66 -12.24
CA ILE A 125 11.36 -9.05 -12.16
C ILE A 125 11.36 -7.81 -11.25
N ILE A 126 11.87 -7.92 -10.04
CA ILE A 126 11.86 -6.81 -9.06
C ILE A 126 12.57 -5.56 -9.60
N PRO A 127 13.80 -5.64 -10.16
CA PRO A 127 14.47 -4.45 -10.71
C PRO A 127 13.74 -3.84 -11.90
N LEU A 128 13.21 -4.66 -12.81
CA LEU A 128 12.47 -4.18 -13.98
C LEU A 128 11.13 -3.52 -13.61
N CYS A 129 10.50 -3.95 -12.51
CA CYS A 129 9.26 -3.36 -12.00
C CYS A 129 9.49 -2.16 -11.09
N LYS A 130 10.71 -1.61 -11.00
CA LYS A 130 11.05 -0.49 -10.12
C LYS A 130 10.03 0.65 -10.13
N PRO A 131 9.53 1.16 -11.29
CA PRO A 131 8.54 2.22 -11.32
C PRO A 131 7.22 1.82 -10.68
N ALA A 132 6.77 0.60 -10.95
CA ALA A 132 5.48 0.12 -10.45
C ALA A 132 5.48 -0.03 -8.93
N TRP A 133 6.51 -0.67 -8.36
CA TRP A 133 6.55 -0.84 -6.91
C TRP A 133 6.84 0.46 -6.15
N ILE A 134 7.57 1.43 -6.75
CA ILE A 134 7.68 2.78 -6.15
C ILE A 134 6.33 3.47 -6.13
N THR A 135 5.57 3.44 -7.23
CA THR A 135 4.21 3.98 -7.27
C THR A 135 3.31 3.31 -6.23
N LEU A 136 3.39 1.98 -6.12
CA LEU A 136 2.64 1.24 -5.12
C LEU A 136 3.06 1.60 -3.69
N CYS A 137 4.34 1.82 -3.43
CA CYS A 137 4.84 2.34 -2.15
C CYS A 137 4.19 3.68 -1.79
N ILE A 138 4.13 4.62 -2.74
CA ILE A 138 3.54 5.95 -2.50
C ILE A 138 2.05 5.82 -2.18
N LEU A 139 1.30 5.05 -2.97
CA LEU A 139 -0.13 4.87 -2.77
C LEU A 139 -0.45 4.16 -1.44
N SER A 140 0.27 3.11 -1.11
CA SER A 140 0.10 2.38 0.15
C SER A 140 0.50 3.24 1.35
N PHE A 141 1.59 4.01 1.22
CA PHE A 141 2.04 4.96 2.23
C PHE A 141 0.96 6.01 2.51
N GLN A 142 0.40 6.63 1.46
CA GLN A 142 -0.66 7.64 1.61
C GLN A 142 -1.90 7.08 2.29
N THR A 143 -2.29 5.85 1.92
CA THR A 143 -3.45 5.18 2.50
C THR A 143 -3.24 4.91 3.99
N LEU A 144 -2.08 4.41 4.38
CA LEU A 144 -1.75 4.10 5.78
C LEU A 144 -1.52 5.35 6.62
N TRP A 145 -0.85 6.37 6.06
CA TRP A 145 -0.59 7.63 6.73
C TRP A 145 -1.89 8.40 7.04
N GLY A 146 -2.86 8.34 6.14
CA GLY A 146 -4.19 8.93 6.35
C GLY A 146 -5.15 8.07 7.19
N ALA A 147 -4.77 6.84 7.54
CA ALA A 147 -5.64 5.94 8.27
C ALA A 147 -5.88 6.42 9.70
N THR A 148 -7.15 6.60 10.08
CA THR A 148 -7.56 7.00 11.44
C THR A 148 -7.79 5.82 12.38
N GLY A 149 -7.51 4.59 11.91
CA GLY A 149 -7.91 3.36 12.62
C GLY A 149 -9.40 3.04 12.48
N GLY A 150 -10.20 3.98 12.01
CA GLY A 150 -11.61 3.81 11.69
C GLY A 150 -12.41 3.11 12.78
N ASN A 151 -13.22 2.15 12.38
CA ASN A 151 -14.07 1.35 13.26
C ASN A 151 -13.35 0.14 13.89
N PHE A 152 -12.05 -0.05 13.61
CA PHE A 152 -11.31 -1.22 14.06
C PHE A 152 -10.56 -1.03 15.37
N ILE A 153 -10.20 0.22 15.73
CA ILE A 153 -9.41 0.54 16.90
C ILE A 153 -10.27 1.34 17.89
N TYR A 154 -10.50 0.77 19.06
CA TYR A 154 -11.28 1.40 20.14
C TYR A 154 -10.40 1.97 21.25
N SER A 155 -9.25 1.33 21.54
CA SER A 155 -8.33 1.77 22.57
C SER A 155 -7.63 3.07 22.17
N GLU A 156 -7.72 4.09 23.01
CA GLU A 156 -7.06 5.39 22.82
C GLU A 156 -5.55 5.24 22.58
N ASN A 157 -4.92 4.30 23.29
CA ASN A 157 -3.49 4.02 23.20
C ASN A 157 -3.05 3.42 21.85
N LEU A 158 -3.98 2.92 21.03
CA LEU A 158 -3.68 2.30 19.72
C LEU A 158 -4.07 3.19 18.56
N LYS A 159 -4.70 4.33 18.80
CA LYS A 159 -5.17 5.24 17.75
C LYS A 159 -4.01 5.93 17.06
N PRO A 160 -4.02 6.01 15.70
CA PRO A 160 -3.03 6.73 14.91
C PRO A 160 -3.11 8.25 15.15
N ILE A 161 -2.04 8.96 14.78
CA ILE A 161 -1.98 10.44 14.89
C ILE A 161 -3.05 11.12 14.03
N SER A 162 -3.42 10.53 12.89
CA SER A 162 -4.52 11.00 12.03
C SER A 162 -5.86 11.03 12.75
N TYR A 163 -6.09 10.13 13.71
CA TYR A 163 -7.27 10.15 14.57
C TYR A 163 -7.25 11.37 15.52
N ALA A 164 -6.11 11.64 16.17
CA ALA A 164 -5.96 12.79 17.04
C ALA A 164 -6.25 14.09 16.28
N LEU A 165 -5.75 14.20 15.04
CA LEU A 165 -6.07 15.33 14.16
C LEU A 165 -7.58 15.43 13.89
N SER A 166 -8.25 14.34 13.59
CA SER A 166 -9.70 14.34 13.33
C SER A 166 -10.51 14.81 14.54
N GLN A 167 -10.07 14.48 15.75
CA GLN A 167 -10.68 14.95 17.00
C GLN A 167 -10.47 16.46 17.24
N VAL A 168 -9.27 16.96 16.93
CA VAL A 168 -8.98 18.40 17.04
C VAL A 168 -9.83 19.20 16.04
N VAL A 169 -9.95 18.71 14.80
CA VAL A 169 -10.82 19.33 13.77
C VAL A 169 -12.30 19.24 14.16
N GLY A 170 -12.73 18.12 14.75
CA GLY A 170 -14.09 17.93 15.23
C GLY A 170 -14.46 18.82 16.43
N GLY A 171 -13.47 19.41 17.12
CA GLY A 171 -13.66 20.31 18.26
C GLY A 171 -14.22 21.71 17.92
N GLY A 172 -14.53 21.97 16.64
CA GLY A 172 -15.20 23.18 16.19
C GLY A 172 -14.29 24.40 16.02
N ILE A 173 -14.91 25.56 15.78
CA ILE A 173 -14.26 26.83 15.42
C ILE A 173 -13.20 27.28 16.44
N ALA A 174 -13.39 27.00 17.71
CA ALA A 174 -12.46 27.41 18.78
C ALA A 174 -11.07 26.77 18.68
N ARG A 175 -10.90 25.68 17.91
CA ARG A 175 -9.64 24.94 17.75
C ARG A 175 -9.08 24.97 16.33
N THR A 176 -9.61 25.80 15.44
CA THR A 176 -9.19 25.85 14.02
C THR A 176 -7.71 26.20 13.86
N GLY A 177 -7.16 27.10 14.68
CA GLY A 177 -5.74 27.44 14.62
C GLY A 177 -4.82 26.27 14.96
N VAL A 178 -5.16 25.49 16.00
CA VAL A 178 -4.41 24.29 16.37
C VAL A 178 -4.58 23.20 15.30
N ALA A 179 -5.80 23.02 14.79
CA ALA A 179 -6.10 22.06 13.72
C ALA A 179 -5.28 22.37 12.45
N SER A 180 -5.19 23.64 12.05
CA SER A 180 -4.40 24.07 10.89
C SER A 180 -2.91 23.81 11.07
N ALA A 181 -2.35 24.11 12.25
CA ALA A 181 -0.95 23.85 12.55
C ALA A 181 -0.60 22.36 12.51
N VAL A 182 -1.45 21.52 13.12
CA VAL A 182 -1.25 20.05 13.09
C VAL A 182 -1.40 19.50 11.69
N SER A 183 -2.37 19.98 10.91
CA SER A 183 -2.56 19.57 9.50
C SER A 183 -1.35 19.90 8.64
N LEU A 184 -0.72 21.07 8.84
CA LEU A 184 0.51 21.44 8.14
C LEU A 184 1.67 20.48 8.46
N ILE A 185 1.86 20.13 9.72
CA ILE A 185 2.89 19.17 10.15
C ILE A 185 2.63 17.81 9.54
N MET A 186 1.39 17.34 9.56
CA MET A 186 1.00 16.07 8.97
C MET A 186 1.18 16.02 7.45
N MET A 187 1.06 17.17 6.76
CA MET A 187 1.24 17.28 5.31
C MET A 187 2.72 17.24 4.89
N ILE A 188 3.64 17.70 5.75
CA ILE A 188 5.08 17.72 5.43
C ILE A 188 5.60 16.34 5.08
N VAL A 189 5.20 15.30 5.82
CA VAL A 189 5.69 13.93 5.63
C VAL A 189 5.27 13.34 4.27
N PRO A 190 3.99 13.32 3.87
CA PRO A 190 3.59 12.86 2.54
C PRO A 190 4.20 13.68 1.40
N VAL A 191 4.32 15.00 1.57
CA VAL A 191 4.92 15.87 0.56
C VAL A 191 6.40 15.56 0.39
N THR A 192 7.17 15.39 1.47
CA THR A 192 8.58 15.02 1.39
C THR A 192 8.79 13.65 0.75
N VAL A 193 7.97 12.65 1.10
CA VAL A 193 8.00 11.32 0.47
C VAL A 193 7.69 11.44 -1.02
N PHE A 194 6.69 12.21 -1.40
CA PHE A 194 6.33 12.42 -2.80
C PHE A 194 7.46 13.11 -3.58
N VAL A 195 8.03 14.22 -3.06
CA VAL A 195 9.12 14.97 -3.71
C VAL A 195 10.37 14.10 -3.92
N ILE A 196 10.72 13.26 -2.94
CA ILE A 196 11.85 12.34 -3.07
C ILE A 196 11.56 11.23 -4.11
N SER A 197 10.33 10.78 -4.19
CA SER A 197 9.94 9.65 -5.05
C SER A 197 9.60 10.07 -6.48
N GLN A 198 9.20 11.33 -6.71
CA GLN A 198 8.73 11.82 -8.03
C GLN A 198 9.79 11.71 -9.13
N SER A 199 11.06 11.93 -8.83
CA SER A 199 12.14 11.83 -9.80
C SER A 199 12.24 10.43 -10.41
N ASN A 200 12.09 9.40 -9.59
CA ASN A 200 12.09 8.01 -10.04
C ASN A 200 10.83 7.65 -10.86
N VAL A 201 9.68 8.24 -10.54
CA VAL A 201 8.43 8.01 -11.28
C VAL A 201 8.50 8.66 -12.66
N ILE A 202 9.00 9.89 -12.75
CA ILE A 202 9.11 10.63 -14.02
C ILE A 202 10.11 9.95 -14.96
N GLU A 203 11.29 9.56 -14.46
CA GLU A 203 12.33 8.88 -15.25
C GLU A 203 11.83 7.59 -15.87
N THR A 204 10.97 6.87 -15.18
CA THR A 204 10.42 5.60 -15.62
C THR A 204 9.22 5.74 -16.55
N MET A 205 8.41 6.77 -16.40
CA MET A 205 7.37 7.11 -17.39
C MET A 205 7.99 7.59 -18.71
N ALA A 206 9.07 8.36 -18.65
CA ALA A 206 9.80 8.79 -19.85
C ALA A 206 10.42 7.60 -20.61
N SER A 207 10.95 6.60 -19.89
CA SER A 207 11.55 5.40 -20.52
C SER A 207 10.50 4.45 -21.14
N SER A 208 9.26 4.44 -20.62
CA SER A 208 8.17 3.65 -21.19
C SER A 208 7.48 4.32 -22.39
N GLY A 209 7.54 5.64 -22.48
CA GLY A 209 6.94 6.43 -23.57
C GLY A 209 7.80 6.59 -24.83
N MET A 210 9.06 6.14 -24.82
CA MET A 210 10.00 6.22 -25.97
C MET A 210 10.10 4.92 -26.77
N LYS A 211 9.09 4.07 -26.75
CA LYS A 211 8.99 2.85 -27.57
C LYS A 211 7.84 2.96 -28.58
N ASP A 212 7.83 4.02 -29.36
CA ASP A 212 7.12 4.10 -30.65
C ASP A 212 8.14 4.47 -31.72
#